data_2324073246fe98da1291d06b27670e36
#
_entry.id   2324073246fe98da1291d06b27670e36
#
_cell.length_a   1.000
_cell.length_b   1.000
_cell.length_c   1.000
_cell.angle_alpha   90.00
_cell.angle_beta   90.00
_cell.angle_gamma   90.00
#
_symmetry.space_group_name_H-M   'P 1'
#
loop_
_entity.id
_entity.type
_entity.pdbx_description
1 polymer ?
#
loop_
_entity_poly.entity_id
_entity_poly.type
_entity_poly.pdbx_seq_one_letter_code
_entity_poly.pdbx_strand_id
1 'polypeptide(L)'
;MNRILVSFLIASSAMTAFAQGATNSPYSQFGLGEIAQQGGSQNRGMDGLGIALHSGNQVNTANPASYAYVDSLTMLFDMGLSASLTHFEENGVKKNARTGNFEYAVGSFRLLKNVGATFGVLPVTNVGYEYASSSYLTDAQSTMVTSYSGDGGLQKLFFGMGARVGNLSAGFNIGYLWGGYTHNVSLSSSTAVNSLTKKYQTDISNYVLDFGLQYSLRLSKKDMLTLGATYGFGHQLNADATCDIINSNSTISKADTTHWVINNAFELPHTFGAGLAYSHLNTLTIGIDGTLQRWGDLKFPKESGGQYQLTTGMLKDAYKLTVGTEWVPRYNSRRLIDRIKYRIGASYMTPYYKIGNLDGPKQYSISAGFGIPIQNQINARSYLNISAQWVNQSVDGLLKENTFRINLGVTFNERWFAKWKVE
;
A
#
# COMPACT_ATOMS: atom_id res chain seq x y z
N MET A 1 -21.07 5.76 -26.11
CA MET A 1 -21.19 4.42 -25.51
C MET A 1 -19.96 3.54 -25.80
N ASN A 2 -19.45 3.48 -27.00
CA ASN A 2 -18.29 2.61 -27.37
C ASN A 2 -16.96 2.99 -26.67
N ARG A 3 -16.72 4.26 -26.32
CA ARG A 3 -15.45 4.68 -25.65
C ARG A 3 -15.38 4.25 -24.19
N ILE A 4 -16.50 4.21 -23.47
CA ILE A 4 -16.60 3.76 -22.08
C ILE A 4 -16.43 2.23 -22.01
N LEU A 5 -17.03 1.49 -22.96
CA LEU A 5 -16.86 0.04 -23.07
C LEU A 5 -15.42 -0.36 -23.39
N VAL A 6 -14.74 0.38 -24.27
CA VAL A 6 -13.33 0.16 -24.61
C VAL A 6 -12.43 0.48 -23.40
N SER A 7 -12.72 1.55 -22.65
CA SER A 7 -11.97 1.87 -21.41
C SER A 7 -12.16 0.81 -20.33
N PHE A 8 -13.37 0.24 -20.22
CA PHE A 8 -13.66 -0.84 -19.26
C PHE A 8 -13.00 -2.17 -19.68
N LEU A 9 -12.95 -2.48 -20.97
CA LEU A 9 -12.25 -3.64 -21.53
C LEU A 9 -10.72 -3.54 -21.37
N ILE A 10 -10.16 -2.35 -21.56
CA ILE A 10 -8.72 -2.10 -21.32
C ILE A 10 -8.41 -2.20 -19.82
N ALA A 11 -9.28 -1.70 -18.94
CA ALA A 11 -9.11 -1.84 -17.49
C ALA A 11 -9.23 -3.29 -17.03
N SER A 12 -10.14 -4.09 -17.61
CA SER A 12 -10.30 -5.51 -17.25
C SER A 12 -9.16 -6.38 -17.80
N SER A 13 -8.62 -6.09 -18.99
CA SER A 13 -7.45 -6.81 -19.52
C SER A 13 -6.15 -6.43 -18.80
N ALA A 14 -6.06 -5.22 -18.24
CA ALA A 14 -4.96 -4.86 -17.36
C ALA A 14 -4.96 -5.67 -16.05
N MET A 15 -6.13 -6.02 -15.49
CA MET A 15 -6.21 -6.82 -14.26
C MET A 15 -5.65 -8.25 -14.41
N THR A 16 -5.68 -8.84 -15.58
CA THR A 16 -5.14 -10.19 -15.82
C THR A 16 -3.63 -10.23 -16.06
N ALA A 17 -3.00 -9.09 -16.37
CA ALA A 17 -1.55 -9.00 -16.61
C ALA A 17 -0.72 -8.85 -15.31
N PHE A 18 -1.34 -8.65 -14.16
CA PHE A 18 -0.68 -8.39 -12.88
C PHE A 18 -0.64 -9.59 -11.93
N ALA A 19 -0.65 -10.82 -12.48
CA ALA A 19 -0.47 -12.05 -11.70
C ALA A 19 0.99 -12.29 -11.24
N GLN A 20 1.93 -11.41 -11.55
CA GLN A 20 3.28 -11.46 -11.00
C GLN A 20 3.31 -10.67 -9.68
N GLY A 21 3.98 -11.22 -8.65
CA GLY A 21 4.03 -10.63 -7.32
C GLY A 21 4.39 -9.14 -7.34
N ALA A 22 3.67 -8.37 -6.55
CA ALA A 22 3.79 -6.90 -6.49
C ALA A 22 5.09 -6.41 -5.83
N THR A 23 5.90 -7.32 -5.28
CA THR A 23 7.21 -7.07 -4.66
C THR A 23 8.14 -8.24 -4.91
N ASN A 24 9.44 -8.04 -4.76
CA ASN A 24 10.45 -9.11 -4.75
C ASN A 24 11.22 -9.11 -3.42
N SER A 25 10.68 -8.46 -2.39
CA SER A 25 11.35 -8.32 -1.10
C SER A 25 11.27 -9.61 -0.28
N PRO A 26 12.40 -10.23 0.12
CA PRO A 26 12.42 -11.29 1.10
C PRO A 26 11.76 -10.92 2.42
N TYR A 27 11.70 -9.64 2.76
CA TYR A 27 11.00 -9.18 3.96
C TYR A 27 9.49 -9.35 3.87
N SER A 28 8.91 -9.49 2.68
CA SER A 28 7.48 -9.75 2.49
C SER A 28 7.02 -11.14 2.98
N GLN A 29 7.94 -12.02 3.37
CA GLN A 29 7.61 -13.31 3.99
C GLN A 29 7.09 -13.22 5.42
N PHE A 30 7.26 -12.08 6.08
CA PHE A 30 6.89 -11.90 7.48
C PHE A 30 5.55 -11.19 7.64
N GLY A 31 4.79 -11.61 8.66
CA GLY A 31 3.47 -11.06 8.94
C GLY A 31 2.50 -11.30 7.77
N LEU A 32 1.71 -10.30 7.43
CA LEU A 32 0.79 -10.32 6.29
C LEU A 32 1.42 -9.75 5.00
N GLY A 33 2.75 -9.64 4.93
CA GLY A 33 3.49 -9.07 3.81
C GLY A 33 3.90 -7.61 4.01
N GLU A 34 4.42 -6.98 2.95
CA GLU A 34 4.74 -5.56 2.96
C GLU A 34 3.47 -4.71 2.95
N ILE A 35 3.35 -3.76 3.88
CA ILE A 35 2.23 -2.83 3.93
C ILE A 35 2.30 -1.90 2.73
N ALA A 36 1.24 -1.91 1.89
CA ALA A 36 1.15 -1.07 0.72
C ALA A 36 0.91 0.40 1.10
N GLN A 37 1.53 1.31 0.35
CA GLN A 37 1.32 2.74 0.54
C GLN A 37 -0.11 3.12 0.17
N GLN A 38 -0.86 3.67 1.12
CA GLN A 38 -2.21 4.19 0.91
C GLN A 38 -2.14 5.60 0.33
N GLY A 39 -3.17 6.02 -0.39
CA GLY A 39 -3.25 7.35 -0.98
C GLY A 39 -3.08 7.35 -2.51
N GLY A 40 -3.61 8.38 -3.14
CA GLY A 40 -3.56 8.59 -4.59
C GLY A 40 -2.20 9.10 -5.08
N SER A 41 -2.12 9.40 -6.37
CA SER A 41 -0.88 9.84 -7.03
C SER A 41 -0.29 11.13 -6.45
N GLN A 42 -1.14 12.05 -5.98
CA GLN A 42 -0.65 13.27 -5.33
C GLN A 42 0.09 12.98 -4.02
N ASN A 43 -0.44 12.03 -3.22
CA ASN A 43 0.14 11.68 -1.92
C ASN A 43 1.51 10.99 -2.10
N ARG A 44 1.67 10.17 -3.15
CA ARG A 44 2.93 9.47 -3.46
C ARG A 44 4.08 10.42 -3.78
N GLY A 45 3.80 11.56 -4.39
CA GLY A 45 4.79 12.62 -4.59
C GLY A 45 5.29 13.28 -3.30
N MET A 46 4.55 13.11 -2.20
CA MET A 46 4.87 13.59 -0.85
C MET A 46 5.05 12.43 0.14
N ASP A 47 5.49 11.29 -0.36
CA ASP A 47 5.78 10.06 0.41
C ASP A 47 4.60 9.51 1.23
N GLY A 48 3.38 9.76 0.79
CA GLY A 48 2.14 9.30 1.42
C GLY A 48 1.49 10.29 2.37
N LEU A 49 2.00 11.53 2.48
CA LEU A 49 1.33 12.58 3.24
C LEU A 49 -0.11 12.76 2.74
N GLY A 50 -1.11 12.78 3.65
CA GLY A 50 -2.50 12.85 3.22
C GLY A 50 -3.54 13.06 4.30
N ILE A 51 -3.26 12.80 5.59
CA ILE A 51 -4.27 12.77 6.66
C ILE A 51 -4.96 14.15 6.83
N ALA A 52 -4.20 15.23 6.72
CA ALA A 52 -4.74 16.59 6.80
C ALA A 52 -4.92 17.27 5.44
N LEU A 53 -4.67 16.57 4.33
CA LEU A 53 -4.80 17.13 2.99
C LEU A 53 -6.21 16.91 2.41
N HIS A 54 -6.68 17.91 1.66
CA HIS A 54 -7.88 17.80 0.83
C HIS A 54 -7.74 18.62 -0.45
N SER A 55 -8.40 18.20 -1.51
CA SER A 55 -8.37 18.85 -2.82
C SER A 55 -9.70 18.66 -3.53
N GLY A 56 -10.15 19.67 -4.29
CA GLY A 56 -11.36 19.58 -5.10
C GLY A 56 -11.18 18.80 -6.40
N ASN A 57 -9.93 18.64 -6.86
CA ASN A 57 -9.61 18.11 -8.18
C ASN A 57 -8.60 16.94 -8.16
N GLN A 58 -8.30 16.39 -7.01
CA GLN A 58 -7.49 15.17 -6.83
C GLN A 58 -8.08 14.33 -5.70
N VAL A 59 -8.02 13.01 -5.85
CA VAL A 59 -8.57 12.08 -4.87
C VAL A 59 -7.53 11.80 -3.78
N ASN A 60 -7.95 11.96 -2.52
CA ASN A 60 -7.13 11.61 -1.37
C ASN A 60 -7.81 10.49 -0.56
N THR A 61 -7.31 9.27 -0.68
CA THR A 61 -7.85 8.10 0.02
C THR A 61 -7.25 7.89 1.41
N ALA A 62 -6.26 8.71 1.80
CA ALA A 62 -5.63 8.60 3.11
C ALA A 62 -6.55 9.06 4.27
N ASN A 63 -7.55 9.92 3.97
CA ASN A 63 -8.54 10.36 4.95
C ASN A 63 -9.91 10.54 4.27
N PRO A 64 -10.94 9.75 4.61
CA PRO A 64 -12.26 9.84 3.97
C PRO A 64 -12.99 11.16 4.21
N ALA A 65 -12.64 11.96 5.22
CA ALA A 65 -13.19 13.30 5.42
C ALA A 65 -12.86 14.25 4.24
N SER A 66 -11.77 13.98 3.50
CA SER A 66 -11.35 14.76 2.34
C SER A 66 -12.32 14.68 1.15
N TYR A 67 -13.18 13.65 1.08
CA TYR A 67 -14.14 13.46 -0.01
C TYR A 67 -15.19 14.57 -0.06
N ALA A 68 -15.46 15.21 1.07
CA ALA A 68 -16.38 16.35 1.17
C ALA A 68 -15.95 17.59 0.36
N TYR A 69 -14.71 17.63 -0.10
CA TYR A 69 -14.11 18.77 -0.81
C TYR A 69 -14.13 18.64 -2.34
N VAL A 70 -14.57 17.50 -2.88
CA VAL A 70 -14.65 17.28 -4.34
C VAL A 70 -15.46 18.41 -5.00
N ASP A 71 -14.90 18.95 -6.08
CA ASP A 71 -15.50 20.06 -6.84
C ASP A 71 -16.89 19.68 -7.38
N SER A 72 -17.76 20.67 -7.54
CA SER A 72 -19.12 20.46 -8.07
C SER A 72 -19.09 20.14 -9.57
N LEU A 73 -20.05 19.33 -10.00
CA LEU A 73 -20.25 18.93 -11.41
C LEU A 73 -19.01 18.23 -12.02
N THR A 74 -18.23 17.54 -11.19
CA THR A 74 -17.04 16.82 -11.61
C THR A 74 -17.10 15.36 -11.14
N MET A 75 -16.55 14.48 -11.94
CA MET A 75 -16.20 13.12 -11.59
C MET A 75 -14.71 12.94 -11.79
N LEU A 76 -14.03 12.53 -10.74
CA LEU A 76 -12.61 12.29 -10.73
C LEU A 76 -12.37 10.79 -10.87
N PHE A 77 -11.47 10.41 -11.76
CA PHE A 77 -10.90 9.08 -11.82
C PHE A 77 -9.40 9.20 -11.65
N ASP A 78 -8.85 8.51 -10.69
CA ASP A 78 -7.41 8.49 -10.43
C ASP A 78 -6.93 7.04 -10.44
N MET A 79 -5.90 6.76 -11.25
CA MET A 79 -5.27 5.47 -11.33
C MET A 79 -3.76 5.62 -11.25
N GLY A 80 -3.11 4.65 -10.64
CA GLY A 80 -1.67 4.65 -10.45
C GLY A 80 -1.01 3.34 -10.79
N LEU A 81 0.15 3.46 -11.43
CA LEU A 81 1.08 2.36 -11.73
C LEU A 81 2.44 2.70 -11.15
N SER A 82 3.22 1.70 -10.82
CA SER A 82 4.63 1.91 -10.46
C SER A 82 5.55 0.89 -11.12
N ALA A 83 6.80 1.30 -11.27
CA ALA A 83 7.89 0.42 -11.62
C ALA A 83 9.02 0.63 -10.61
N SER A 84 9.61 -0.45 -10.12
CA SER A 84 10.70 -0.39 -9.14
C SER A 84 11.88 -1.26 -9.51
N LEU A 85 13.06 -0.78 -9.12
CA LEU A 85 14.33 -1.49 -9.15
C LEU A 85 14.82 -1.59 -7.71
N THR A 86 14.93 -2.81 -7.20
CA THR A 86 15.44 -3.08 -5.85
C THR A 86 16.82 -3.68 -5.94
N HIS A 87 17.74 -3.10 -5.20
CA HIS A 87 19.08 -3.57 -5.00
C HIS A 87 19.19 -4.24 -3.63
N PHE A 88 19.50 -5.52 -3.63
CA PHE A 88 19.69 -6.36 -2.45
C PHE A 88 21.17 -6.52 -2.16
N GLU A 89 21.56 -6.45 -0.88
CA GLU A 89 22.92 -6.71 -0.43
C GLU A 89 22.90 -7.46 0.89
N GLU A 90 23.53 -8.66 0.91
CA GLU A 90 23.72 -9.49 2.09
C GLU A 90 25.05 -10.20 2.03
N ASN A 91 25.87 -10.10 3.09
CA ASN A 91 27.19 -10.76 3.20
C ASN A 91 28.09 -10.55 1.96
N GLY A 92 28.06 -9.36 1.36
CA GLY A 92 28.85 -9.03 0.17
C GLY A 92 28.25 -9.53 -1.16
N VAL A 93 27.17 -10.31 -1.12
CA VAL A 93 26.44 -10.73 -2.33
C VAL A 93 25.44 -9.64 -2.70
N LYS A 94 25.43 -9.27 -3.98
CA LYS A 94 24.55 -8.23 -4.53
C LYS A 94 23.65 -8.81 -5.61
N LYS A 95 22.36 -8.50 -5.54
CA LYS A 95 21.35 -8.90 -6.52
C LYS A 95 20.43 -7.72 -6.83
N ASN A 96 19.86 -7.72 -8.03
CA ASN A 96 18.87 -6.72 -8.44
C ASN A 96 17.60 -7.42 -8.88
N ALA A 97 16.45 -6.85 -8.52
CA ALA A 97 15.16 -7.27 -9.03
C ALA A 97 14.36 -6.08 -9.55
N ARG A 98 13.47 -6.35 -10.50
CA ARG A 98 12.57 -5.35 -11.09
C ARG A 98 11.13 -5.81 -10.89
N THR A 99 10.26 -4.88 -10.52
CA THR A 99 8.82 -5.12 -10.39
C THR A 99 8.03 -4.01 -11.06
N GLY A 100 6.85 -4.37 -11.57
CA GLY A 100 5.87 -3.43 -12.04
C GLY A 100 4.55 -3.69 -11.32
N ASN A 101 3.92 -2.65 -10.76
CA ASN A 101 2.73 -2.79 -9.93
C ASN A 101 1.59 -1.91 -10.42
N PHE A 102 0.40 -2.46 -10.31
CA PHE A 102 -0.82 -1.68 -10.25
C PHE A 102 -1.00 -1.18 -8.81
N GLU A 103 -1.08 0.13 -8.63
CA GLU A 103 -1.08 0.72 -7.29
C GLU A 103 -2.49 1.02 -6.78
N TYR A 104 -3.39 1.47 -7.65
CA TYR A 104 -4.79 1.73 -7.30
C TYR A 104 -5.60 2.20 -8.52
N ALA A 105 -6.92 2.07 -8.39
CA ALA A 105 -7.90 2.77 -9.22
C ALA A 105 -9.03 3.27 -8.33
N VAL A 106 -9.31 4.57 -8.38
CA VAL A 106 -10.34 5.20 -7.54
C VAL A 106 -11.16 6.19 -8.35
N GLY A 107 -12.45 6.24 -8.05
CA GLY A 107 -13.38 7.23 -8.57
C GLY A 107 -13.94 8.08 -7.45
N SER A 108 -14.11 9.38 -7.68
CA SER A 108 -14.71 10.28 -6.69
C SER A 108 -15.63 11.27 -7.35
N PHE A 109 -16.76 11.56 -6.73
CA PHE A 109 -17.75 12.50 -7.24
C PHE A 109 -18.52 13.17 -6.11
N ARG A 110 -19.07 14.31 -6.44
CA ARG A 110 -19.89 15.06 -5.48
C ARG A 110 -21.34 14.63 -5.57
N LEU A 111 -21.90 14.15 -4.45
CA LEU A 111 -23.30 13.75 -4.34
C LEU A 111 -24.22 14.95 -4.10
N LEU A 112 -23.90 15.72 -3.05
CA LEU A 112 -24.69 16.90 -2.61
C LEU A 112 -23.75 18.05 -2.29
N LYS A 113 -24.29 19.22 -1.98
CA LYS A 113 -23.49 20.33 -1.47
C LYS A 113 -22.75 19.89 -0.21
N ASN A 114 -21.42 19.94 -0.24
CA ASN A 114 -20.53 19.51 0.85
C ASN A 114 -20.53 17.99 1.18
N VAL A 115 -21.08 17.15 0.30
CA VAL A 115 -21.03 15.68 0.45
C VAL A 115 -20.43 15.07 -0.82
N GLY A 116 -19.35 14.36 -0.65
CA GLY A 116 -18.70 13.61 -1.73
C GLY A 116 -18.66 12.11 -1.44
N ALA A 117 -18.58 11.32 -2.49
CA ALA A 117 -18.41 9.88 -2.43
C ALA A 117 -17.18 9.46 -3.23
N THR A 118 -16.53 8.41 -2.77
CA THR A 118 -15.34 7.83 -3.40
C THR A 118 -15.45 6.31 -3.35
N PHE A 119 -15.04 5.66 -4.41
CA PHE A 119 -15.00 4.20 -4.50
C PHE A 119 -13.73 3.77 -5.23
N GLY A 120 -13.28 2.57 -5.02
CA GLY A 120 -12.10 2.08 -5.72
C GLY A 120 -11.46 0.84 -5.13
N VAL A 121 -10.35 0.45 -5.75
CA VAL A 121 -9.53 -0.70 -5.36
C VAL A 121 -8.14 -0.21 -4.98
N LEU A 122 -7.65 -0.70 -3.82
CA LEU A 122 -6.34 -0.39 -3.26
C LEU A 122 -5.68 -1.68 -2.76
N PRO A 123 -4.38 -1.88 -2.97
CA PRO A 123 -3.63 -2.91 -2.26
C PRO A 123 -3.52 -2.54 -0.78
N VAL A 124 -3.56 -3.56 0.09
CA VAL A 124 -3.37 -3.42 1.54
C VAL A 124 -2.01 -3.96 1.93
N THR A 125 -1.65 -5.15 1.42
CA THR A 125 -0.32 -5.73 1.57
C THR A 125 0.12 -6.41 0.27
N ASN A 126 1.42 -6.62 0.13
CA ASN A 126 2.02 -7.33 -1.00
C ASN A 126 2.95 -8.42 -0.47
N VAL A 127 2.89 -9.61 -1.07
CA VAL A 127 3.82 -10.72 -0.84
C VAL A 127 4.41 -11.14 -2.17
N GLY A 128 5.74 -11.26 -2.23
CA GLY A 128 6.44 -11.76 -3.42
C GLY A 128 7.92 -11.86 -3.15
N TYR A 129 8.45 -13.08 -3.19
CA TYR A 129 9.87 -13.33 -3.05
C TYR A 129 10.23 -14.74 -3.55
N GLU A 130 11.44 -14.87 -4.04
CA GLU A 130 12.04 -16.15 -4.38
C GLU A 130 13.55 -16.06 -4.17
N TYR A 131 14.08 -16.85 -3.22
CA TYR A 131 15.52 -16.92 -2.96
C TYR A 131 15.90 -18.28 -2.37
N ALA A 132 17.18 -18.61 -2.43
CA ALA A 132 17.71 -19.81 -1.83
C ALA A 132 18.97 -19.51 -1.02
N SER A 133 19.17 -20.26 0.05
CA SER A 133 20.37 -20.28 0.88
C SER A 133 20.99 -21.66 0.81
N SER A 134 22.30 -21.74 0.69
CA SER A 134 23.04 -23.00 0.71
C SER A 134 24.04 -23.03 1.87
N SER A 135 24.07 -24.15 2.58
CA SER A 135 25.06 -24.41 3.63
C SER A 135 25.73 -25.74 3.40
N TYR A 136 27.07 -25.78 3.56
CA TYR A 136 27.83 -27.01 3.48
C TYR A 136 27.90 -27.67 4.86
N LEU A 137 27.42 -28.92 4.93
CA LEU A 137 27.47 -29.76 6.13
C LEU A 137 28.72 -30.63 6.08
N THR A 138 29.74 -30.26 6.86
CA THR A 138 31.06 -30.94 6.87
C THR A 138 30.93 -32.40 7.29
N ASP A 139 30.08 -32.69 8.29
CA ASP A 139 29.91 -34.06 8.82
C ASP A 139 29.22 -35.00 7.82
N ALA A 140 28.34 -34.49 6.99
CA ALA A 140 27.60 -35.24 5.98
C ALA A 140 28.26 -35.14 4.57
N GLN A 141 29.28 -34.34 4.41
CA GLN A 141 29.92 -34.02 3.11
C GLN A 141 28.87 -33.64 2.04
N SER A 142 27.86 -32.90 2.44
CA SER A 142 26.74 -32.57 1.57
C SER A 142 26.38 -31.09 1.62
N THR A 143 25.87 -30.58 0.51
CA THR A 143 25.31 -29.22 0.45
C THR A 143 23.82 -29.28 0.70
N MET A 144 23.37 -28.60 1.74
CA MET A 144 21.97 -28.40 2.03
C MET A 144 21.52 -27.10 1.37
N VAL A 145 20.46 -27.18 0.59
CA VAL A 145 19.82 -26.01 -0.06
C VAL A 145 18.44 -25.81 0.54
N THR A 146 18.20 -24.62 1.06
CA THR A 146 16.88 -24.19 1.52
C THR A 146 16.37 -23.14 0.56
N SER A 147 15.28 -23.43 -0.14
CA SER A 147 14.61 -22.53 -1.06
C SER A 147 13.38 -21.94 -0.40
N TYR A 148 13.23 -20.64 -0.53
CA TYR A 148 12.11 -19.85 -0.01
C TYR A 148 11.41 -19.19 -1.17
N SER A 149 10.08 -19.37 -1.25
CA SER A 149 9.25 -18.66 -2.21
C SER A 149 7.92 -18.29 -1.59
N GLY A 150 7.36 -17.20 -2.04
CA GLY A 150 6.03 -16.77 -1.60
C GLY A 150 5.44 -15.78 -2.57
N ASP A 151 4.13 -15.81 -2.65
CA ASP A 151 3.33 -14.92 -3.48
C ASP A 151 1.99 -14.61 -2.82
N GLY A 152 1.38 -13.49 -3.23
CA GLY A 152 0.08 -13.09 -2.75
C GLY A 152 0.01 -11.63 -2.33
N GLY A 153 -0.89 -11.35 -1.39
CA GLY A 153 -1.17 -10.03 -0.85
C GLY A 153 -2.66 -9.79 -0.68
N LEU A 154 -2.98 -8.70 -0.01
CA LEU A 154 -4.35 -8.32 0.30
C LEU A 154 -4.75 -7.08 -0.49
N GLN A 155 -5.97 -7.10 -1.02
CA GLN A 155 -6.59 -6.01 -1.76
C GLN A 155 -7.86 -5.58 -1.04
N LYS A 156 -8.24 -4.30 -1.16
CA LYS A 156 -9.54 -3.80 -0.69
C LYS A 156 -10.31 -3.12 -1.80
N LEU A 157 -11.56 -3.50 -1.98
CA LEU A 157 -12.57 -2.73 -2.70
C LEU A 157 -13.33 -1.89 -1.66
N PHE A 158 -13.44 -0.60 -1.84
CA PHE A 158 -14.12 0.24 -0.88
C PHE A 158 -15.10 1.22 -1.53
N PHE A 159 -16.07 1.60 -0.74
CA PHE A 159 -16.94 2.73 -0.97
C PHE A 159 -16.89 3.64 0.27
N GLY A 160 -16.73 4.93 0.06
CA GLY A 160 -16.64 5.89 1.14
C GLY A 160 -17.45 7.15 0.87
N MET A 161 -17.81 7.82 1.94
CA MET A 161 -18.49 9.12 1.89
C MET A 161 -17.83 10.08 2.86
N GLY A 162 -17.81 11.35 2.46
CA GLY A 162 -17.38 12.45 3.31
C GLY A 162 -18.38 13.59 3.27
N ALA A 163 -18.65 14.20 4.41
CA ALA A 163 -19.54 15.34 4.56
C ALA A 163 -18.86 16.46 5.32
N ARG A 164 -19.18 17.73 4.96
CA ARG A 164 -18.62 18.92 5.60
C ARG A 164 -19.71 19.85 6.09
N VAL A 165 -19.57 20.29 7.35
CA VAL A 165 -20.40 21.30 7.98
C VAL A 165 -19.49 22.42 8.52
N GLY A 166 -19.58 23.59 7.91
CA GLY A 166 -18.67 24.69 8.25
C GLY A 166 -17.21 24.34 7.98
N ASN A 167 -16.41 24.33 9.04
CA ASN A 167 -14.97 24.02 9.01
C ASN A 167 -14.65 22.53 9.32
N LEU A 168 -15.62 21.79 9.83
CA LEU A 168 -15.48 20.37 10.17
C LEU A 168 -15.93 19.50 9.02
N SER A 169 -15.14 18.51 8.65
CA SER A 169 -15.52 17.42 7.76
C SER A 169 -15.29 16.07 8.44
N ALA A 170 -16.20 15.14 8.16
CA ALA A 170 -16.14 13.77 8.64
C ALA A 170 -16.41 12.83 7.47
N GLY A 171 -15.85 11.65 7.52
CA GLY A 171 -16.07 10.65 6.49
C GLY A 171 -15.79 9.23 6.99
N PHE A 172 -16.22 8.27 6.20
CA PHE A 172 -16.01 6.86 6.45
C PHE A 172 -15.78 6.11 5.14
N ASN A 173 -15.09 4.98 5.22
CA ASN A 173 -15.04 3.95 4.19
C ASN A 173 -15.58 2.65 4.75
N ILE A 174 -16.37 1.96 3.96
CA ILE A 174 -16.68 0.54 4.13
C ILE A 174 -16.06 -0.20 2.93
N GLY A 175 -15.36 -1.28 3.20
CA GLY A 175 -14.69 -2.02 2.16
C GLY A 175 -14.76 -3.53 2.36
N TYR A 176 -14.53 -4.24 1.27
CA TYR A 176 -14.33 -5.68 1.22
C TYR A 176 -12.83 -5.93 1.03
N LEU A 177 -12.24 -6.68 1.97
CA LEU A 177 -10.86 -7.13 1.95
C LEU A 177 -10.82 -8.55 1.40
N TRP A 178 -9.96 -8.79 0.42
CA TRP A 178 -9.75 -10.13 -0.13
C TRP A 178 -8.31 -10.36 -0.53
N GLY A 179 -7.95 -11.61 -0.68
CA GLY A 179 -6.63 -12.07 -1.08
C GLY A 179 -6.11 -13.13 -0.14
N GLY A 180 -4.82 -13.33 -0.12
CA GLY A 180 -4.16 -14.33 0.71
C GLY A 180 -2.69 -14.40 0.37
N TYR A 181 -2.00 -15.35 0.93
CA TYR A 181 -0.63 -15.63 0.59
C TYR A 181 -0.31 -17.13 0.64
N THR A 182 0.69 -17.51 -0.12
CA THR A 182 1.34 -18.81 -0.03
C THR A 182 2.82 -18.61 0.25
N HIS A 183 3.35 -19.28 1.25
CA HIS A 183 4.78 -19.33 1.56
C HIS A 183 5.25 -20.77 1.48
N ASN A 184 6.30 -21.04 0.71
CA ASN A 184 6.91 -22.35 0.59
C ASN A 184 8.36 -22.30 1.08
N VAL A 185 8.72 -23.26 1.91
CA VAL A 185 10.10 -23.50 2.35
C VAL A 185 10.47 -24.93 1.99
N SER A 186 11.35 -25.11 1.03
CA SER A 186 11.82 -26.41 0.58
C SER A 186 13.27 -26.66 0.98
N LEU A 187 13.48 -27.77 1.67
CA LEU A 187 14.80 -28.21 2.14
C LEU A 187 15.20 -29.45 1.34
N SER A 188 16.35 -29.37 0.67
CA SER A 188 16.93 -30.49 -0.07
C SER A 188 18.42 -30.60 0.20
N SER A 189 18.97 -31.82 0.05
CA SER A 189 20.40 -32.06 0.21
C SER A 189 20.94 -32.74 -1.05
N SER A 190 22.21 -32.47 -1.40
CA SER A 190 22.85 -33.05 -2.57
C SER A 190 23.05 -34.55 -2.46
N THR A 191 23.03 -35.13 -1.26
CA THR A 191 23.28 -36.56 -0.98
C THR A 191 22.06 -37.27 -0.41
N ALA A 192 21.07 -36.56 0.11
CA ALA A 192 19.88 -37.18 0.69
C ALA A 192 18.76 -37.36 -0.36
N VAL A 193 18.14 -38.54 -0.32
CA VAL A 193 16.98 -38.86 -1.15
C VAL A 193 15.65 -38.25 -0.62
N ASN A 194 15.69 -37.75 0.60
CA ASN A 194 14.53 -37.14 1.23
C ASN A 194 14.60 -35.62 1.09
N SER A 195 13.46 -35.00 0.78
CA SER A 195 13.24 -33.55 0.81
C SER A 195 12.09 -33.21 1.72
N LEU A 196 12.17 -32.04 2.37
CA LEU A 196 11.14 -31.51 3.24
C LEU A 196 10.60 -30.21 2.62
N THR A 197 9.29 -30.15 2.41
CA THR A 197 8.63 -28.92 1.99
C THR A 197 7.60 -28.52 3.03
N LYS A 198 7.67 -27.27 3.50
CA LYS A 198 6.65 -26.63 4.35
C LYS A 198 5.90 -25.62 3.51
N LYS A 199 4.59 -25.77 3.42
CA LYS A 199 3.71 -24.85 2.71
C LYS A 199 2.76 -24.19 3.71
N TYR A 200 2.81 -22.87 3.80
CA TYR A 200 1.88 -22.07 4.60
C TYR A 200 0.96 -21.32 3.65
N GLN A 201 -0.33 -21.39 3.87
CA GLN A 201 -1.31 -20.76 3.01
C GLN A 201 -2.45 -20.16 3.83
N THR A 202 -2.96 -19.02 3.38
CA THR A 202 -4.19 -18.42 3.90
C THR A 202 -4.95 -17.74 2.78
N ASP A 203 -6.28 -17.80 2.87
CA ASP A 203 -7.20 -17.03 2.06
C ASP A 203 -8.04 -16.16 3.00
N ILE A 204 -8.06 -14.87 2.73
CA ILE A 204 -8.69 -13.84 3.57
C ILE A 204 -9.84 -13.22 2.80
N SER A 205 -11.02 -13.19 3.45
CA SER A 205 -12.21 -12.55 2.91
C SER A 205 -12.97 -11.92 4.07
N ASN A 206 -12.92 -10.57 4.19
CA ASN A 206 -13.52 -9.85 5.31
C ASN A 206 -13.89 -8.41 4.95
N TYR A 207 -14.47 -7.68 5.89
CA TYR A 207 -14.75 -6.25 5.74
C TYR A 207 -13.62 -5.38 6.30
N VAL A 208 -13.59 -4.12 5.90
CA VAL A 208 -12.71 -3.07 6.47
C VAL A 208 -13.54 -1.83 6.70
N LEU A 209 -13.29 -1.14 7.82
CA LEU A 209 -13.92 0.12 8.17
C LEU A 209 -12.85 1.15 8.51
N ASP A 210 -12.88 2.29 7.80
CA ASP A 210 -12.01 3.43 8.08
C ASP A 210 -12.86 4.67 8.35
N PHE A 211 -12.47 5.48 9.31
CA PHE A 211 -13.11 6.73 9.67
C PHE A 211 -12.11 7.88 9.56
N GLY A 212 -12.61 9.06 9.24
CA GLY A 212 -11.78 10.24 9.11
C GLY A 212 -12.47 11.50 9.58
N LEU A 213 -11.67 12.42 10.13
CA LEU A 213 -12.07 13.75 10.52
C LEU A 213 -11.05 14.76 10.01
N GLN A 214 -11.51 15.94 9.58
CA GLN A 214 -10.65 17.09 9.31
C GLN A 214 -11.32 18.36 9.83
N TYR A 215 -10.51 19.24 10.38
CA TYR A 215 -10.94 20.56 10.83
C TYR A 215 -10.03 21.64 10.22
N SER A 216 -10.63 22.51 9.37
CA SER A 216 -9.91 23.55 8.64
C SER A 216 -10.09 24.89 9.31
N LEU A 217 -9.00 25.42 9.87
CA LEU A 217 -8.92 26.74 10.50
C LEU A 217 -8.40 27.76 9.51
N ARG A 218 -9.19 28.78 9.20
CA ARG A 218 -8.72 29.93 8.42
C ARG A 218 -8.01 30.91 9.37
N LEU A 219 -6.68 30.93 9.32
CA LEU A 219 -5.85 31.82 10.13
C LEU A 219 -5.87 33.25 9.58
N SER A 220 -5.88 33.38 8.25
CA SER A 220 -6.00 34.67 7.56
C SER A 220 -6.76 34.50 6.23
N LYS A 221 -6.88 35.58 5.43
CA LYS A 221 -7.41 35.49 4.05
C LYS A 221 -6.52 34.64 3.12
N LYS A 222 -5.24 34.41 3.49
CA LYS A 222 -4.24 33.73 2.69
C LYS A 222 -3.81 32.39 3.29
N ASP A 223 -4.06 32.18 4.58
CA ASP A 223 -3.49 31.08 5.37
C ASP A 223 -4.57 30.19 5.94
N MET A 224 -4.41 28.91 5.74
CA MET A 224 -5.28 27.85 6.26
C MET A 224 -4.46 26.78 6.97
N LEU A 225 -4.90 26.39 8.15
CA LEU A 225 -4.37 25.26 8.91
C LEU A 225 -5.42 24.18 8.96
N THR A 226 -5.07 22.96 8.57
CA THR A 226 -5.97 21.80 8.63
C THR A 226 -5.42 20.77 9.61
N LEU A 227 -6.23 20.36 10.55
CA LEU A 227 -6.00 19.23 11.44
C LEU A 227 -6.73 18.03 10.86
N GLY A 228 -6.11 16.87 10.82
CA GLY A 228 -6.69 15.63 10.37
C GLY A 228 -6.52 14.51 11.39
N ALA A 229 -7.53 13.64 11.48
CA ALA A 229 -7.48 12.41 12.25
C ALA A 229 -8.08 11.26 11.43
N THR A 230 -7.54 10.06 11.58
CA THR A 230 -8.07 8.84 10.96
C THR A 230 -8.08 7.70 11.97
N TYR A 231 -9.03 6.80 11.80
CA TYR A 231 -9.15 5.59 12.59
C TYR A 231 -9.54 4.42 11.69
N GLY A 232 -8.69 3.39 11.64
CA GLY A 232 -8.98 2.09 11.02
C GLY A 232 -9.41 1.08 12.09
N PHE A 233 -10.55 0.45 11.88
CA PHE A 233 -11.11 -0.50 12.83
C PHE A 233 -10.38 -1.85 12.74
N GLY A 234 -9.71 -2.22 13.84
CA GLY A 234 -9.06 -3.51 14.00
C GLY A 234 -10.05 -4.58 14.48
N HIS A 235 -9.99 -5.77 13.90
CA HIS A 235 -10.85 -6.88 14.25
C HIS A 235 -10.31 -8.21 13.74
N GLN A 236 -10.84 -9.31 14.27
CA GLN A 236 -10.52 -10.66 13.82
C GLN A 236 -11.02 -10.90 12.40
N LEU A 237 -10.17 -11.51 11.57
CA LEU A 237 -10.49 -11.87 10.20
C LEU A 237 -11.09 -13.29 10.16
N ASN A 238 -12.04 -13.50 9.27
CA ASN A 238 -12.49 -14.85 8.88
C ASN A 238 -11.46 -15.41 7.88
N ALA A 239 -10.36 -15.93 8.41
CA ALA A 239 -9.22 -16.39 7.63
C ALA A 239 -8.50 -17.52 8.35
N ASP A 240 -8.48 -18.70 7.73
CA ASP A 240 -7.84 -19.88 8.27
C ASP A 240 -6.36 -19.90 7.84
N ALA A 241 -5.49 -20.29 8.75
CA ALA A 241 -4.08 -20.55 8.44
C ALA A 241 -3.87 -22.05 8.27
N THR A 242 -3.36 -22.46 7.12
CA THR A 242 -2.99 -23.86 6.85
C THR A 242 -1.49 -24.03 6.82
N CYS A 243 -1.01 -25.17 7.28
CA CYS A 243 0.39 -25.58 7.21
C CYS A 243 0.47 -27.04 6.77
N ASP A 244 1.09 -27.27 5.61
CA ASP A 244 1.38 -28.61 5.09
C ASP A 244 2.86 -28.89 5.21
N ILE A 245 3.24 -29.96 5.91
CA ILE A 245 4.62 -30.46 5.95
C ILE A 245 4.67 -31.74 5.13
N ILE A 246 5.38 -31.67 4.01
CA ILE A 246 5.50 -32.74 3.03
C ILE A 246 6.93 -33.32 3.08
N ASN A 247 7.04 -34.55 3.51
CA ASN A 247 8.27 -35.33 3.43
C ASN A 247 8.22 -36.20 2.17
N SER A 248 9.07 -35.94 1.22
CA SER A 248 9.13 -36.70 -0.04
C SER A 248 10.41 -37.52 -0.11
N ASN A 249 10.28 -38.77 -0.54
CA ASN A 249 11.43 -39.63 -0.85
C ASN A 249 11.49 -39.91 -2.35
N SER A 250 12.55 -39.46 -3.01
CA SER A 250 12.70 -39.55 -4.46
C SER A 250 12.96 -40.99 -4.96
N THR A 251 13.48 -41.87 -4.10
CA THR A 251 13.81 -43.25 -4.49
C THR A 251 12.58 -44.14 -4.59
N ILE A 252 11.63 -43.95 -3.68
CA ILE A 252 10.40 -44.81 -3.61
C ILE A 252 9.17 -44.04 -4.09
N SER A 253 9.34 -42.80 -4.57
CA SER A 253 8.25 -41.93 -5.02
C SER A 253 7.10 -41.81 -4.00
N LYS A 254 7.44 -41.81 -2.71
CA LYS A 254 6.48 -41.72 -1.60
C LYS A 254 6.57 -40.33 -0.97
N ALA A 255 5.43 -39.73 -0.74
CA ALA A 255 5.30 -38.50 0.04
C ALA A 255 4.41 -38.77 1.25
N ASP A 256 4.82 -38.25 2.40
CA ASP A 256 4.02 -38.24 3.63
C ASP A 256 3.73 -36.77 3.98
N THR A 257 2.44 -36.46 4.21
CA THR A 257 1.98 -35.10 4.43
C THR A 257 1.29 -34.98 5.78
N THR A 258 1.76 -34.07 6.59
CA THR A 258 1.08 -33.67 7.82
C THR A 258 0.41 -32.32 7.58
N HIS A 259 -0.89 -32.24 7.86
CA HIS A 259 -1.72 -31.06 7.61
C HIS A 259 -2.25 -30.49 8.92
N TRP A 260 -2.11 -29.17 9.12
CA TRP A 260 -2.68 -28.42 10.23
C TRP A 260 -3.52 -27.26 9.71
N VAL A 261 -4.59 -26.97 10.44
CA VAL A 261 -5.46 -25.82 10.19
C VAL A 261 -5.71 -25.08 11.51
N ILE A 262 -5.59 -23.77 11.49
CA ILE A 262 -5.98 -22.89 12.58
C ILE A 262 -7.08 -21.97 12.04
N ASN A 263 -8.27 -22.10 12.57
CA ASN A 263 -9.41 -21.29 12.14
C ASN A 263 -9.30 -19.88 12.68
N ASN A 264 -9.70 -18.87 11.86
CA ASN A 264 -9.71 -17.46 12.24
C ASN A 264 -8.37 -16.98 12.82
N ALA A 265 -7.27 -17.31 12.14
CA ALA A 265 -5.92 -17.17 12.67
C ALA A 265 -5.34 -15.75 12.60
N PHE A 266 -6.03 -14.84 11.94
CA PHE A 266 -5.49 -13.49 11.66
C PHE A 266 -6.40 -12.39 12.17
N GLU A 267 -5.79 -11.25 12.47
CA GLU A 267 -6.46 -10.04 12.94
C GLU A 267 -5.89 -8.81 12.22
N LEU A 268 -6.75 -7.82 11.93
CA LEU A 268 -6.31 -6.48 11.53
C LEU A 268 -6.05 -5.62 12.75
N PRO A 269 -4.99 -4.78 12.74
CA PRO A 269 -4.69 -3.89 13.84
C PRO A 269 -5.63 -2.69 13.87
N HIS A 270 -5.93 -2.18 15.05
CA HIS A 270 -6.42 -0.81 15.18
C HIS A 270 -5.36 0.16 14.67
N THR A 271 -5.76 1.04 13.75
CA THR A 271 -4.87 2.03 13.16
C THR A 271 -5.34 3.44 13.51
N PHE A 272 -4.44 4.24 14.04
CA PHE A 272 -4.69 5.64 14.41
C PHE A 272 -3.78 6.54 13.59
N GLY A 273 -4.33 7.60 13.01
CA GLY A 273 -3.58 8.59 12.28
C GLY A 273 -3.91 10.00 12.74
N ALA A 274 -2.91 10.85 12.79
CA ALA A 274 -3.05 12.29 13.04
C ALA A 274 -2.19 13.07 12.04
N GLY A 275 -2.71 14.20 11.57
CA GLY A 275 -2.02 15.02 10.59
C GLY A 275 -2.26 16.51 10.80
N LEU A 276 -1.29 17.30 10.36
CA LEU A 276 -1.34 18.75 10.34
C LEU A 276 -0.88 19.25 8.97
N ALA A 277 -1.63 20.14 8.34
CA ALA A 277 -1.26 20.77 7.08
C ALA A 277 -1.48 22.28 7.13
N TYR A 278 -0.47 23.02 6.75
CA TYR A 278 -0.52 24.47 6.55
C TYR A 278 -0.51 24.79 5.06
N SER A 279 -1.46 25.60 4.61
CA SER A 279 -1.56 26.05 3.22
C SER A 279 -1.55 27.57 3.13
N HIS A 280 -0.64 28.12 2.29
CA HIS A 280 -0.53 29.53 1.96
C HIS A 280 -0.99 29.80 0.53
N LEU A 281 -2.05 30.59 0.33
CA LEU A 281 -2.59 31.00 -0.97
C LEU A 281 -2.90 29.82 -1.93
N ASN A 282 -3.05 28.62 -1.45
CA ASN A 282 -3.08 27.37 -2.23
C ASN A 282 -1.84 27.17 -3.14
N THR A 283 -0.78 27.96 -2.96
CA THR A 283 0.47 27.85 -3.70
C THR A 283 1.51 27.04 -2.97
N LEU A 284 1.52 27.08 -1.65
CA LEU A 284 2.40 26.28 -0.81
C LEU A 284 1.56 25.53 0.21
N THR A 285 1.75 24.22 0.28
CA THR A 285 1.20 23.37 1.33
C THR A 285 2.34 22.59 1.96
N ILE A 286 2.43 22.62 3.28
CA ILE A 286 3.41 21.86 4.07
C ILE A 286 2.61 21.03 5.09
N GLY A 287 2.97 19.77 5.27
CA GLY A 287 2.26 18.92 6.22
C GLY A 287 3.16 17.90 6.89
N ILE A 288 2.62 17.37 7.98
CA ILE A 288 3.18 16.28 8.78
C ILE A 288 2.06 15.33 9.20
N ASP A 289 2.28 14.03 9.02
CA ASP A 289 1.37 12.96 9.42
C ASP A 289 2.09 11.96 10.32
N GLY A 290 1.40 11.50 11.35
CA GLY A 290 1.81 10.38 12.20
C GLY A 290 0.76 9.27 12.16
N THR A 291 1.20 8.02 12.03
CA THR A 291 0.32 6.84 12.06
C THR A 291 0.84 5.81 13.03
N LEU A 292 -0.05 5.22 13.82
CA LEU A 292 0.21 4.12 14.74
C LEU A 292 -0.68 2.94 14.36
N GLN A 293 -0.09 1.76 14.19
CA GLN A 293 -0.78 0.49 14.00
C GLN A 293 -0.49 -0.43 15.18
N ARG A 294 -1.54 -0.90 15.87
CA ARG A 294 -1.47 -1.70 17.09
C ARG A 294 -1.39 -3.20 16.76
N TRP A 295 -0.21 -3.64 16.31
CA TRP A 295 0.06 -5.04 15.99
C TRP A 295 0.56 -5.86 17.18
N GLY A 296 1.12 -5.22 18.21
CA GLY A 296 1.90 -5.88 19.25
C GLY A 296 1.14 -6.90 20.10
N ASP A 297 -0.16 -6.70 20.28
CA ASP A 297 -1.04 -7.58 21.05
C ASP A 297 -1.65 -8.71 20.22
N LEU A 298 -1.50 -8.68 18.89
CA LEU A 298 -2.11 -9.63 17.97
C LEU A 298 -1.35 -10.96 17.95
N LYS A 299 -2.10 -12.04 17.77
CA LYS A 299 -1.54 -13.38 17.61
C LYS A 299 -1.22 -13.64 16.14
N PHE A 300 -0.19 -14.45 15.90
CA PHE A 300 0.18 -14.87 14.57
C PHE A 300 0.49 -16.36 14.53
N PRO A 301 0.07 -17.09 13.47
CA PRO A 301 0.32 -18.52 13.36
C PRO A 301 1.81 -18.82 13.16
N LYS A 302 2.34 -19.76 13.93
CA LYS A 302 3.75 -20.19 13.86
C LYS A 302 3.86 -21.69 14.11
N GLU A 303 4.72 -22.34 13.36
CA GLU A 303 5.15 -23.71 13.64
C GLU A 303 6.26 -23.65 14.70
N SER A 304 6.07 -24.36 15.80
CA SER A 304 7.01 -24.49 16.90
C SER A 304 6.88 -25.86 17.55
N GLY A 305 8.01 -26.56 17.72
CA GLY A 305 8.01 -27.86 18.38
C GLY A 305 7.18 -28.95 17.67
N GLY A 306 7.03 -28.87 16.36
CA GLY A 306 6.23 -29.83 15.57
C GLY A 306 4.72 -29.59 15.63
N GLN A 307 4.29 -28.45 16.17
CA GLN A 307 2.89 -28.02 16.21
C GLN A 307 2.72 -26.68 15.55
N TYR A 308 1.61 -26.49 14.83
CA TYR A 308 1.22 -25.21 14.25
C TYR A 308 0.19 -24.54 15.13
N GLN A 309 0.53 -23.40 15.73
CA GLN A 309 -0.30 -22.75 16.74
C GLN A 309 -0.18 -21.24 16.72
N LEU A 310 -1.19 -20.54 17.28
CA LEU A 310 -1.15 -19.08 17.45
C LEU A 310 -0.18 -18.71 18.56
N THR A 311 0.73 -17.79 18.26
CA THR A 311 1.71 -17.26 19.21
C THR A 311 1.62 -15.75 19.30
N THR A 312 1.93 -15.18 20.47
CA THR A 312 2.10 -13.75 20.69
C THR A 312 3.57 -13.35 20.55
N GLY A 313 3.83 -12.05 20.40
CA GLY A 313 5.18 -11.51 20.38
C GLY A 313 5.93 -11.66 19.06
N MET A 314 5.27 -12.18 18.01
CA MET A 314 5.77 -12.19 16.63
C MET A 314 5.60 -10.84 15.95
N LEU A 315 4.56 -10.11 16.34
CA LEU A 315 4.20 -8.80 15.81
C LEU A 315 4.55 -7.71 16.83
N LYS A 316 4.63 -6.46 16.37
CA LYS A 316 5.05 -5.29 17.13
C LYS A 316 4.30 -4.06 16.61
N ASP A 317 3.96 -3.13 17.48
CA ASP A 317 3.35 -1.86 17.10
C ASP A 317 4.23 -1.11 16.10
N ALA A 318 3.62 -0.67 15.00
CA ALA A 318 4.30 0.07 13.95
C ALA A 318 3.94 1.55 13.99
N TYR A 319 4.95 2.38 13.83
CA TYR A 319 4.83 3.84 13.76
C TYR A 319 5.33 4.32 12.41
N LYS A 320 4.58 5.22 11.78
CA LYS A 320 5.02 5.93 10.59
C LYS A 320 4.91 7.43 10.81
N LEU A 321 5.99 8.15 10.50
CA LEU A 321 6.02 9.61 10.46
C LEU A 321 6.31 10.03 9.02
N THR A 322 5.51 10.97 8.49
CA THR A 322 5.66 11.48 7.14
C THR A 322 5.65 13.00 7.17
N VAL A 323 6.57 13.63 6.45
CA VAL A 323 6.59 15.08 6.21
C VAL A 323 6.63 15.34 4.72
N GLY A 324 5.98 16.39 4.27
CA GLY A 324 5.98 16.70 2.84
C GLY A 324 5.47 18.09 2.53
N THR A 325 5.72 18.50 1.30
CA THR A 325 5.32 19.82 0.78
C THR A 325 4.89 19.73 -0.68
N GLU A 326 3.90 20.54 -1.03
CA GLU A 326 3.48 20.81 -2.41
C GLU A 326 3.63 22.31 -2.66
N TRP A 327 4.28 22.66 -3.76
CA TRP A 327 4.46 24.03 -4.19
C TRP A 327 4.03 24.24 -5.63
N VAL A 328 3.23 25.28 -5.88
CA VAL A 328 2.78 25.74 -7.21
C VAL A 328 3.20 27.18 -7.40
N PRO A 329 4.15 27.49 -8.28
CA PRO A 329 4.66 28.87 -8.44
C PRO A 329 3.58 29.90 -8.72
N ARG A 330 2.69 29.62 -9.69
CA ARG A 330 1.59 30.52 -10.08
C ARG A 330 0.42 29.74 -10.70
N TYR A 331 -0.66 29.62 -10.00
CA TYR A 331 -1.84 28.84 -10.41
C TYR A 331 -2.45 29.31 -11.74
N ASN A 332 -2.46 30.61 -12.00
CA ASN A 332 -3.10 31.24 -13.15
C ASN A 332 -2.10 31.69 -14.25
N SER A 333 -0.87 31.14 -14.26
CA SER A 333 0.11 31.47 -15.29
C SER A 333 -0.28 30.85 -16.65
N ARG A 334 0.08 31.53 -17.73
CA ARG A 334 0.01 30.98 -19.09
C ARG A 334 1.12 29.94 -19.33
N ARG A 335 2.22 30.03 -18.62
CA ARG A 335 3.35 29.09 -18.74
C ARG A 335 3.04 27.81 -17.98
N LEU A 336 3.21 26.66 -18.64
CA LEU A 336 2.95 25.35 -18.03
C LEU A 336 3.81 25.12 -16.77
N ILE A 337 5.09 25.47 -16.81
CA ILE A 337 6.05 25.26 -15.73
C ILE A 337 5.64 25.97 -14.42
N ASP A 338 4.98 27.10 -14.50
CA ASP A 338 4.50 27.85 -13.33
C ASP A 338 3.27 27.19 -12.68
N ARG A 339 2.56 26.32 -13.42
CA ARG A 339 1.33 25.61 -12.97
C ARG A 339 1.60 24.19 -12.52
N ILE A 340 2.82 23.68 -12.76
CA ILE A 340 3.22 22.35 -12.26
C ILE A 340 3.21 22.39 -10.74
N LYS A 341 2.66 21.34 -10.14
CA LYS A 341 2.74 21.07 -8.71
C LYS A 341 4.04 20.35 -8.42
N TYR A 342 4.96 21.01 -7.74
CA TYR A 342 6.22 20.44 -7.28
C TYR A 342 6.02 19.84 -5.90
N ARG A 343 6.43 18.62 -5.69
CA ARG A 343 6.22 17.88 -4.45
C ARG A 343 7.50 17.24 -3.98
N ILE A 344 7.68 17.24 -2.68
CA ILE A 344 8.76 16.50 -2.02
C ILE A 344 8.22 15.96 -0.70
N GLY A 345 8.66 14.77 -0.30
CA GLY A 345 8.31 14.18 0.97
C GLY A 345 9.35 13.22 1.47
N ALA A 346 9.27 12.94 2.76
CA ALA A 346 10.10 11.94 3.41
C ALA A 346 9.29 11.24 4.50
N SER A 347 9.55 9.95 4.72
CA SER A 347 8.94 9.21 5.81
C SER A 347 9.92 8.27 6.48
N TYR A 348 9.59 7.95 7.73
CA TYR A 348 10.21 6.94 8.55
C TYR A 348 9.14 5.99 9.07
N MET A 349 9.37 4.67 8.95
CA MET A 349 8.45 3.65 9.45
C MET A 349 9.22 2.58 10.24
N THR A 350 8.69 2.21 11.41
CA THR A 350 9.18 1.08 12.17
C THR A 350 8.51 -0.22 11.67
N PRO A 351 9.19 -1.38 11.79
CA PRO A 351 8.61 -2.65 11.40
C PRO A 351 7.42 -3.04 12.29
N TYR A 352 6.48 -3.81 11.75
CA TYR A 352 5.36 -4.37 12.48
C TYR A 352 5.54 -5.86 12.85
N TYR A 353 6.66 -6.48 12.48
CA TYR A 353 7.00 -7.88 12.76
C TYR A 353 8.43 -8.03 13.26
N LYS A 354 8.73 -9.20 13.81
CA LYS A 354 10.07 -9.60 14.25
C LYS A 354 10.62 -10.71 13.34
N ILE A 355 11.93 -10.73 13.18
CA ILE A 355 12.70 -11.76 12.49
C ILE A 355 13.50 -12.53 13.55
N GLY A 356 12.99 -13.68 13.99
CA GLY A 356 13.54 -14.37 15.16
C GLY A 356 13.44 -13.50 16.42
N ASN A 357 14.59 -13.14 16.98
CA ASN A 357 14.68 -12.26 18.16
C ASN A 357 14.96 -10.79 17.80
N LEU A 358 15.19 -10.48 16.53
CA LEU A 358 15.46 -9.13 16.05
C LEU A 358 14.17 -8.45 15.60
N ASP A 359 14.13 -7.12 15.70
CA ASP A 359 13.08 -6.34 15.04
C ASP A 359 13.25 -6.41 13.52
N GLY A 360 12.16 -6.40 12.78
CA GLY A 360 12.18 -6.31 11.31
C GLY A 360 12.85 -5.01 10.82
N PRO A 361 12.92 -4.78 9.49
CA PRO A 361 13.62 -3.65 8.93
C PRO A 361 12.93 -2.32 9.23
N LYS A 362 13.71 -1.33 9.65
CA LYS A 362 13.27 0.06 9.64
C LYS A 362 13.29 0.58 8.22
N GLN A 363 12.28 1.34 7.86
CA GLN A 363 12.16 1.90 6.52
C GLN A 363 12.36 3.42 6.55
N TYR A 364 13.25 3.89 5.70
CA TYR A 364 13.44 5.30 5.37
C TYR A 364 13.05 5.53 3.92
N SER A 365 12.30 6.56 3.65
CA SER A 365 11.84 6.86 2.29
C SER A 365 11.91 8.36 2.02
N ILE A 366 12.28 8.70 0.78
CA ILE A 366 12.27 10.06 0.26
C ILE A 366 11.60 10.03 -1.11
N SER A 367 10.70 10.95 -1.37
CA SER A 367 10.04 11.09 -2.67
C SER A 367 10.13 12.51 -3.20
N ALA A 368 10.14 12.63 -4.52
CA ALA A 368 9.96 13.88 -5.24
C ALA A 368 9.04 13.66 -6.42
N GLY A 369 8.16 14.62 -6.72
CA GLY A 369 7.16 14.43 -7.77
C GLY A 369 6.67 15.71 -8.40
N PHE A 370 6.02 15.53 -9.54
CA PHE A 370 5.42 16.58 -10.34
C PHE A 370 3.97 16.26 -10.63
N GLY A 371 3.08 17.22 -10.41
CA GLY A 371 1.71 17.19 -10.87
C GLY A 371 1.54 18.11 -12.08
N ILE A 372 1.53 17.55 -13.28
CA ILE A 372 1.47 18.29 -14.54
C ILE A 372 -0.01 18.45 -14.93
N PRO A 373 -0.56 19.69 -14.97
CA PRO A 373 -1.94 19.90 -15.38
C PRO A 373 -2.10 19.62 -16.88
N ILE A 374 -3.05 18.75 -17.22
CA ILE A 374 -3.45 18.46 -18.60
C ILE A 374 -4.62 19.38 -18.92
N GLN A 375 -4.45 20.22 -19.94
CA GLN A 375 -5.54 21.07 -20.45
C GLN A 375 -6.41 20.24 -21.39
N ASN A 376 -7.70 20.12 -21.07
CA ASN A 376 -8.72 19.81 -22.07
C ASN A 376 -9.52 21.08 -22.39
N GLN A 377 -10.25 21.09 -23.48
CA GLN A 377 -11.02 22.25 -23.97
C GLN A 377 -12.12 22.72 -23.01
N ILE A 378 -12.52 21.88 -22.04
CA ILE A 378 -13.66 22.11 -21.15
C ILE A 378 -13.22 22.36 -19.70
N ASN A 379 -12.14 21.70 -19.24
CA ASN A 379 -11.65 21.80 -17.86
C ASN A 379 -10.15 21.52 -17.79
N ALA A 380 -9.36 22.52 -17.41
CA ALA A 380 -7.91 22.40 -17.25
C ALA A 380 -7.52 21.77 -15.89
N ARG A 381 -8.17 20.68 -15.46
CA ARG A 381 -8.05 20.16 -14.09
C ARG A 381 -7.64 18.70 -13.97
N SER A 382 -7.43 18.01 -15.09
CA SER A 382 -6.79 16.68 -15.10
C SER A 382 -5.30 16.81 -14.84
N TYR A 383 -4.70 15.82 -14.19
CA TYR A 383 -3.29 15.83 -13.84
C TYR A 383 -2.61 14.54 -14.27
N LEU A 384 -1.40 14.67 -14.82
CA LEU A 384 -0.43 13.61 -14.88
C LEU A 384 0.52 13.79 -13.69
N ASN A 385 0.51 12.84 -12.78
CA ASN A 385 1.38 12.83 -11.61
C ASN A 385 2.53 11.84 -11.86
N ILE A 386 3.76 12.32 -11.74
CA ILE A 386 4.97 11.51 -11.88
C ILE A 386 5.77 11.72 -10.61
N SER A 387 6.16 10.65 -9.94
CA SER A 387 7.06 10.78 -8.79
C SER A 387 8.12 9.69 -8.78
N ALA A 388 9.29 10.04 -8.29
CA ALA A 388 10.37 9.14 -7.96
C ALA A 388 10.44 8.99 -6.45
N GLN A 389 10.65 7.77 -5.98
CA GLN A 389 10.77 7.45 -4.56
C GLN A 389 11.98 6.55 -4.36
N TRP A 390 12.79 6.85 -3.36
CA TRP A 390 13.84 5.98 -2.86
C TRP A 390 13.44 5.46 -1.49
N VAL A 391 13.52 4.14 -1.32
CA VAL A 391 13.18 3.44 -0.08
C VAL A 391 14.37 2.60 0.34
N ASN A 392 14.80 2.75 1.56
CA ASN A 392 15.81 1.91 2.19
C ASN A 392 15.18 1.11 3.33
N GLN A 393 15.38 -0.20 3.31
CA GLN A 393 14.99 -1.13 4.37
C GLN A 393 16.22 -1.93 4.79
N SER A 394 16.52 -1.99 6.08
CA SER A 394 17.67 -2.74 6.57
C SER A 394 17.50 -3.22 8.00
N VAL A 395 18.08 -4.39 8.27
CA VAL A 395 18.31 -4.93 9.61
C VAL A 395 19.79 -5.20 9.74
N ASP A 396 20.40 -4.85 10.87
CA ASP A 396 21.82 -5.08 11.09
C ASP A 396 22.15 -6.57 11.05
N GLY A 397 23.14 -6.94 10.24
CA GLY A 397 23.56 -8.33 10.04
C GLY A 397 22.66 -9.17 9.15
N LEU A 398 21.63 -8.59 8.55
CA LEU A 398 20.75 -9.23 7.57
C LEU A 398 20.74 -8.46 6.25
N LEU A 399 19.77 -8.77 5.42
CA LEU A 399 19.59 -8.19 4.10
C LEU A 399 19.37 -6.68 4.15
N LYS A 400 20.05 -5.93 3.28
CA LYS A 400 19.78 -4.54 2.96
C LYS A 400 19.06 -4.45 1.62
N GLU A 401 17.98 -3.66 1.60
CA GLU A 401 17.20 -3.38 0.41
C GLU A 401 17.21 -1.88 0.11
N ASN A 402 17.59 -1.53 -1.10
CA ASN A 402 17.49 -0.16 -1.64
C ASN A 402 16.61 -0.19 -2.87
N THR A 403 15.40 0.35 -2.76
CA THR A 403 14.43 0.37 -3.83
C THR A 403 14.30 1.76 -4.41
N PHE A 404 14.51 1.87 -5.72
CA PHE A 404 14.15 3.05 -6.49
C PHE A 404 12.85 2.76 -7.23
N ARG A 405 11.82 3.58 -6.98
CA ARG A 405 10.48 3.42 -7.55
C ARG A 405 10.08 4.66 -8.32
N ILE A 406 9.52 4.47 -9.50
CA ILE A 406 8.86 5.51 -10.28
C ILE A 406 7.36 5.23 -10.22
N ASN A 407 6.59 6.21 -9.78
CA ASN A 407 5.13 6.14 -9.76
C ASN A 407 4.58 7.05 -10.87
N LEU A 408 3.63 6.52 -11.63
CA LEU A 408 2.86 7.22 -12.64
C LEU A 408 1.39 7.19 -12.21
N GLY A 409 0.77 8.35 -12.14
CA GLY A 409 -0.66 8.44 -11.84
C GLY A 409 -1.35 9.43 -12.75
N VAL A 410 -2.56 9.10 -13.15
CA VAL A 410 -3.38 9.97 -14.00
C VAL A 410 -4.70 10.24 -13.31
N THR A 411 -4.93 11.51 -13.00
CA THR A 411 -6.22 11.99 -12.47
C THR A 411 -7.00 12.61 -13.62
N PHE A 412 -8.04 11.93 -14.06
CA PHE A 412 -9.00 12.47 -15.01
C PHE A 412 -10.08 13.24 -14.26
N ASN A 413 -10.43 14.43 -14.75
CA ASN A 413 -11.49 15.26 -14.21
C ASN A 413 -12.51 15.52 -15.32
N GLU A 414 -13.59 14.77 -15.29
CA GLU A 414 -14.65 14.86 -16.29
C GLU A 414 -15.88 15.60 -15.75
N ARG A 415 -16.57 16.29 -16.62
CA ARG A 415 -17.78 16.98 -16.29
C ARG A 415 -18.94 15.99 -16.16
N TRP A 416 -19.51 15.86 -14.99
CA TRP A 416 -20.61 14.94 -14.70
C TRP A 416 -21.84 15.71 -14.25
N PHE A 417 -23.05 15.19 -14.52
CA PHE A 417 -24.32 15.82 -14.19
C PHE A 417 -24.56 17.21 -14.82
N ALA A 418 -23.86 17.57 -15.87
CA ALA A 418 -24.16 18.79 -16.61
C ALA A 418 -25.43 18.58 -17.45
N LYS A 419 -26.43 19.45 -17.29
CA LYS A 419 -27.59 19.47 -18.18
C LYS A 419 -27.10 19.83 -19.60
N TRP A 420 -27.40 18.99 -20.56
CA TRP A 420 -27.19 19.31 -21.96
C TRP A 420 -28.14 20.50 -22.30
N LYS A 421 -27.59 21.62 -22.67
CA LYS A 421 -28.40 22.63 -23.36
C LYS A 421 -28.59 22.11 -24.79
N VAL A 422 -29.81 21.78 -25.12
CA VAL A 422 -30.23 21.60 -26.54
C VAL A 422 -30.35 23.01 -27.07
N GLU A 423 -29.44 23.43 -27.93
CA GLU A 423 -29.57 24.62 -28.79
C GLU A 423 -30.46 24.29 -29.96
#